data_8ae5133610783b5970b62248b1d6999d
#
_entry.id   8ae5133610783b5970b62248b1d6999d
#
_cell.length_a   1.000
_cell.length_b   1.000
_cell.length_c   1.000
_cell.angle_alpha   90.00
_cell.angle_beta   90.00
_cell.angle_gamma   90.00
#
_symmetry.space_group_name_H-M   'P 1'
#
loop_
_entity.id
_entity.type
_entity.pdbx_description
1 polymer ?
#
loop_
_entity_poly.entity_id
_entity_poly.type
_entity_poly.pdbx_seq_one_letter_code
_entity_poly.pdbx_strand_id
1 'polypeptide(L)'
;MGKSKRNLLLKSVMLLGIAVSVAGAREVNIIEGLPYVDVDVNGENIRIERIQDVKHKLKNSYTKTSRPTPPFNIQPFTPIEGIKTVTELDVIYFIIDKLSENEGMLIDARMPKWYQKGTIPGALNVPFSIFAGGEKNPYVDQIFTIFGAELEEDGWHFDDAQTLLVFDNGPWCQQGVTAMKHLIKLGYPKEKILYYRGGMQFWEILGLTVMKPKVQG
;
A
#
# COMPACT_ATOMS: atom_id res chain seq x y z
N MET A 1 23.18 7.43 -37.82
CA MET A 1 21.96 8.24 -37.62
C MET A 1 20.76 7.35 -37.92
N GLY A 2 20.06 6.89 -36.92
CA GLY A 2 18.83 6.10 -37.06
C GLY A 2 18.03 6.26 -35.78
N LYS A 3 17.11 7.23 -35.75
CA LYS A 3 16.19 7.46 -34.62
C LYS A 3 15.17 6.34 -34.58
N SER A 4 15.29 5.47 -33.60
CA SER A 4 14.23 4.52 -33.26
C SER A 4 13.04 5.28 -32.70
N LYS A 5 11.94 5.30 -33.43
CA LYS A 5 10.63 5.78 -32.97
C LYS A 5 10.08 4.73 -32.00
N ARG A 6 10.15 5.02 -30.72
CA ARG A 6 9.39 4.26 -29.71
C ARG A 6 7.91 4.55 -29.95
N ASN A 7 7.22 3.57 -30.51
CA ASN A 7 5.76 3.59 -30.61
C ASN A 7 5.19 3.53 -29.20
N LEU A 8 4.59 4.64 -28.80
CA LEU A 8 3.75 4.73 -27.61
C LEU A 8 2.46 3.96 -27.91
N LEU A 9 2.48 2.66 -27.67
CA LEU A 9 1.25 1.85 -27.65
C LEU A 9 0.48 2.24 -26.39
N LEU A 10 -0.56 3.04 -26.57
CA LEU A 10 -1.65 3.14 -25.60
C LEU A 10 -2.19 1.72 -25.40
N LYS A 11 -1.77 1.06 -24.32
CA LYS A 11 -2.41 -0.17 -23.88
C LYS A 11 -3.78 0.24 -23.33
N SER A 12 -4.80 0.09 -24.17
CA SER A 12 -6.20 0.15 -23.74
C SER A 12 -6.40 -0.92 -22.68
N VAL A 13 -6.57 -0.50 -21.45
CA VAL A 13 -7.12 -1.36 -20.40
C VAL A 13 -8.53 -1.72 -20.86
N MET A 14 -8.67 -2.92 -21.38
CA MET A 14 -9.95 -3.47 -21.81
C MET A 14 -10.72 -3.82 -20.53
N LEU A 15 -11.50 -2.88 -20.01
CA LEU A 15 -12.55 -3.16 -19.03
C LEU A 15 -13.57 -4.07 -19.70
N LEU A 16 -13.38 -5.38 -19.62
CA LEU A 16 -14.40 -6.35 -19.98
C LEU A 16 -15.37 -6.49 -18.81
N GLY A 17 -16.22 -5.48 -18.64
CA GLY A 17 -17.33 -5.53 -17.72
C GLY A 17 -18.63 -5.76 -18.47
N ILE A 18 -18.92 -6.99 -18.90
CA ILE A 18 -20.27 -7.39 -19.27
C ILE A 18 -20.61 -8.68 -18.56
N ALA A 19 -21.20 -8.57 -17.39
CA ALA A 19 -22.11 -9.59 -16.91
C ALA A 19 -23.36 -8.86 -16.41
N VAL A 20 -24.33 -8.70 -17.28
CA VAL A 20 -25.70 -8.38 -16.88
C VAL A 20 -26.28 -9.64 -16.27
N SER A 21 -26.05 -9.85 -14.99
CA SER A 21 -26.93 -10.72 -14.20
C SER A 21 -27.78 -9.81 -13.32
N VAL A 22 -29.07 -10.01 -13.33
CA VAL A 22 -30.06 -9.38 -12.48
C VAL A 22 -29.82 -9.86 -11.05
N ALA A 23 -28.77 -9.33 -10.44
CA ALA A 23 -28.59 -9.27 -8.99
C ALA A 23 -28.65 -7.79 -8.67
N GLY A 24 -29.43 -7.40 -7.67
CA GLY A 24 -29.76 -6.02 -7.36
C GLY A 24 -28.60 -5.05 -7.55
N ALA A 25 -28.88 -3.89 -8.14
CA ALA A 25 -27.86 -2.87 -8.41
C ALA A 25 -27.01 -2.63 -7.14
N ARG A 26 -25.70 -2.70 -7.28
CA ARG A 26 -24.80 -2.34 -6.16
C ARG A 26 -24.98 -0.85 -5.88
N GLU A 27 -25.40 -0.52 -4.67
CA GLU A 27 -25.64 0.86 -4.26
C GLU A 27 -24.39 1.58 -3.78
N VAL A 28 -23.40 0.81 -3.27
CA VAL A 28 -22.17 1.36 -2.71
C VAL A 28 -21.01 1.06 -3.66
N ASN A 29 -20.68 2.04 -4.50
CA ASN A 29 -19.57 1.94 -5.46
C ASN A 29 -18.28 2.53 -4.87
N ILE A 30 -17.11 2.15 -5.43
CA ILE A 30 -15.83 2.80 -5.15
C ILE A 30 -15.89 4.26 -5.57
N ILE A 31 -16.28 4.50 -6.83
CA ILE A 31 -16.69 5.78 -7.41
C ILE A 31 -17.89 5.54 -8.31
N GLU A 32 -18.53 6.60 -8.79
CA GLU A 32 -19.65 6.50 -9.74
C GLU A 32 -19.25 5.65 -10.95
N GLY A 33 -20.03 4.62 -11.24
CA GLY A 33 -19.79 3.69 -12.35
C GLY A 33 -18.73 2.62 -12.10
N LEU A 34 -18.03 2.61 -10.96
CA LEU A 34 -17.00 1.62 -10.60
C LEU A 34 -17.40 0.88 -9.30
N PRO A 35 -18.16 -0.22 -9.38
CA PRO A 35 -18.63 -0.94 -8.21
C PRO A 35 -17.52 -1.74 -7.51
N TYR A 36 -16.54 -2.22 -8.25
CA TYR A 36 -15.38 -2.98 -7.77
C TYR A 36 -14.26 -2.98 -8.80
N VAL A 37 -13.07 -3.41 -8.39
CA VAL A 37 -11.96 -3.79 -9.27
C VAL A 37 -11.50 -5.20 -8.94
N ASP A 38 -11.20 -6.00 -9.96
CA ASP A 38 -10.55 -7.30 -9.81
C ASP A 38 -9.09 -7.14 -10.23
N VAL A 39 -8.16 -7.55 -9.38
CA VAL A 39 -6.73 -7.45 -9.62
C VAL A 39 -6.06 -8.80 -9.35
N ASP A 40 -5.10 -9.16 -10.18
CA ASP A 40 -4.21 -10.28 -9.90
C ASP A 40 -3.01 -9.78 -9.07
N VAL A 41 -2.79 -10.42 -7.93
CA VAL A 41 -1.61 -10.16 -7.11
C VAL A 41 -0.95 -11.49 -6.80
N ASN A 42 0.23 -11.70 -7.39
CA ASN A 42 1.01 -12.94 -7.24
C ASN A 42 0.22 -14.21 -7.61
N GLY A 43 -0.61 -14.16 -8.65
CA GLY A 43 -1.43 -15.27 -9.11
C GLY A 43 -2.71 -15.51 -8.30
N GLU A 44 -3.04 -14.61 -7.38
CA GLU A 44 -4.31 -14.63 -6.63
C GLU A 44 -5.22 -13.49 -7.13
N ASN A 45 -6.40 -13.84 -7.68
CA ASN A 45 -7.38 -12.83 -8.08
C ASN A 45 -8.07 -12.27 -6.83
N ILE A 46 -7.96 -10.96 -6.64
CA ILE A 46 -8.49 -10.24 -5.49
C ILE A 46 -9.51 -9.21 -5.95
N ARG A 47 -10.69 -9.23 -5.34
CA ARG A 47 -11.71 -8.19 -5.55
C ARG A 47 -11.60 -7.11 -4.49
N ILE A 48 -11.42 -5.86 -4.94
CA ILE A 48 -11.52 -4.67 -4.10
C ILE A 48 -12.89 -4.03 -4.37
N GLU A 49 -13.72 -3.98 -3.34
CA GLU A 49 -15.06 -3.40 -3.38
C GLU A 49 -15.39 -2.76 -2.04
N ARG A 50 -16.51 -2.06 -1.97
CA ARG A 50 -17.02 -1.51 -0.72
C ARG A 50 -18.09 -2.43 -0.13
N ILE A 51 -18.24 -2.41 1.20
CA ILE A 51 -19.32 -3.11 1.92
C ILE A 51 -20.67 -2.59 1.42
N GLN A 52 -21.55 -3.50 0.99
CA GLN A 52 -22.85 -3.15 0.39
C GLN A 52 -23.96 -2.88 1.42
N ASP A 53 -23.76 -3.25 2.69
CA ASP A 53 -24.71 -2.93 3.77
C ASP A 53 -24.55 -1.45 4.19
N VAL A 54 -25.45 -0.60 3.74
CA VAL A 54 -25.49 0.84 4.06
C VAL A 54 -25.69 1.15 5.56
N LYS A 55 -26.10 0.15 6.36
CA LYS A 55 -26.22 0.26 7.82
C LYS A 55 -24.96 -0.21 8.55
N HIS A 56 -23.98 -0.75 7.82
CA HIS A 56 -22.72 -1.22 8.41
C HIS A 56 -22.02 -0.12 9.19
N LYS A 57 -21.47 -0.49 10.34
CA LYS A 57 -20.66 0.38 11.19
C LYS A 57 -19.44 -0.39 11.66
N LEU A 58 -18.29 0.25 11.67
CA LEU A 58 -17.09 -0.35 12.27
C LEU A 58 -17.32 -0.65 13.74
N LYS A 59 -16.84 -1.81 14.19
CA LYS A 59 -16.91 -2.29 15.59
C LYS A 59 -15.54 -2.57 16.19
N ASN A 60 -14.47 -2.23 15.47
CA ASN A 60 -13.09 -2.49 15.89
C ASN A 60 -12.44 -1.23 16.50
N SER A 61 -11.14 -1.31 16.78
CA SER A 61 -10.37 -0.24 17.42
C SER A 61 -10.23 1.04 16.59
N TYR A 62 -10.57 1.02 15.29
CA TYR A 62 -10.54 2.21 14.44
C TYR A 62 -11.69 3.18 14.69
N THR A 63 -12.72 2.76 15.44
CA THR A 63 -13.78 3.67 15.93
C THR A 63 -13.33 4.54 17.11
N LYS A 64 -12.18 4.22 17.72
CA LYS A 64 -11.66 4.96 18.87
C LYS A 64 -11.19 6.37 18.44
N THR A 65 -11.80 7.42 19.00
CA THR A 65 -11.54 8.81 18.65
C THR A 65 -10.34 9.41 19.36
N SER A 66 -10.02 8.96 20.59
CA SER A 66 -8.95 9.52 21.41
C SER A 66 -7.90 8.46 21.74
N ARG A 67 -6.64 8.86 21.67
CA ARG A 67 -5.47 8.01 21.97
C ARG A 67 -4.45 8.79 22.80
N PRO A 68 -3.76 8.13 23.74
CA PRO A 68 -2.76 8.82 24.55
C PRO A 68 -1.57 9.30 23.73
N THR A 69 -1.05 10.45 24.05
CA THR A 69 0.18 11.01 23.51
C THR A 69 1.21 11.13 24.63
N PRO A 70 2.39 10.49 24.52
CA PRO A 70 2.82 9.51 23.54
C PRO A 70 2.10 8.16 23.66
N PRO A 71 2.18 7.24 22.70
CA PRO A 71 2.98 7.30 21.47
C PRO A 71 2.21 7.84 20.25
N PHE A 72 0.93 8.18 20.39
CA PHE A 72 0.08 8.54 19.26
C PHE A 72 0.05 10.05 19.07
N ASN A 73 0.42 10.50 17.87
CA ASN A 73 0.43 11.91 17.50
C ASN A 73 -0.26 12.11 16.17
N ILE A 74 -0.99 13.21 15.99
CA ILE A 74 -1.53 13.57 14.67
C ILE A 74 -0.35 13.84 13.74
N GLN A 75 -0.26 13.07 12.66
CA GLN A 75 0.77 13.26 11.65
C GLN A 75 0.37 14.40 10.69
N PRO A 76 1.30 15.25 10.25
CA PRO A 76 1.02 16.22 9.19
C PRO A 76 0.62 15.51 7.90
N PHE A 77 0.00 16.25 6.98
CA PHE A 77 -0.40 15.70 5.68
C PHE A 77 0.83 15.21 4.91
N THR A 78 1.87 16.05 4.84
CA THR A 78 3.18 15.69 4.26
C THR A 78 4.21 15.62 5.38
N PRO A 79 4.45 14.43 5.96
CA PRO A 79 5.34 14.28 7.12
C PRO A 79 6.82 14.32 6.76
N ILE A 80 7.17 14.11 5.51
CA ILE A 80 8.54 14.12 4.98
C ILE A 80 8.53 14.87 3.65
N GLU A 81 9.34 15.90 3.55
CA GLU A 81 9.51 16.67 2.32
C GLU A 81 10.06 15.79 1.19
N GLY A 82 9.45 15.92 0.00
CA GLY A 82 9.78 15.13 -1.19
C GLY A 82 9.04 13.79 -1.29
N ILE A 83 8.29 13.37 -0.26
CA ILE A 83 7.41 12.19 -0.35
C ILE A 83 5.98 12.63 -0.65
N LYS A 84 5.40 12.09 -1.72
CA LYS A 84 4.00 12.34 -2.09
C LYS A 84 3.07 11.59 -1.15
N THR A 85 2.16 12.32 -0.50
CA THR A 85 1.03 11.73 0.21
C THR A 85 -0.12 11.44 -0.76
N VAL A 86 -0.70 10.26 -0.64
CA VAL A 86 -1.74 9.72 -1.53
C VAL A 86 -3.03 9.39 -0.77
N THR A 87 -4.12 9.28 -1.52
CA THR A 87 -5.47 8.96 -1.03
C THR A 87 -5.85 7.51 -1.32
N GLU A 88 -7.04 7.09 -0.90
CA GLU A 88 -7.56 5.73 -1.08
C GLU A 88 -7.67 5.33 -2.56
N LEU A 89 -8.09 6.25 -3.41
CA LEU A 89 -8.17 5.99 -4.85
C LEU A 89 -6.78 5.84 -5.47
N ASP A 90 -5.80 6.64 -5.05
CA ASP A 90 -4.42 6.47 -5.49
C ASP A 90 -3.86 5.09 -5.08
N VAL A 91 -4.23 4.58 -3.88
CA VAL A 91 -3.86 3.21 -3.46
C VAL A 91 -4.48 2.16 -4.37
N ILE A 92 -5.76 2.29 -4.71
CA ILE A 92 -6.45 1.37 -5.63
C ILE A 92 -5.75 1.39 -7.00
N TYR A 93 -5.48 2.57 -7.56
CA TYR A 93 -4.75 2.70 -8.83
C TYR A 93 -3.33 2.16 -8.74
N PHE A 94 -2.63 2.37 -7.62
CA PHE A 94 -1.31 1.78 -7.42
C PHE A 94 -1.36 0.23 -7.45
N ILE A 95 -2.39 -0.37 -6.87
CA ILE A 95 -2.58 -1.83 -6.91
C ILE A 95 -2.81 -2.29 -8.35
N ILE A 96 -3.63 -1.57 -9.12
CA ILE A 96 -3.94 -1.89 -10.52
C ILE A 96 -2.70 -1.70 -11.42
N ASP A 97 -2.00 -0.58 -11.29
CA ASP A 97 -1.02 -0.13 -12.28
C ASP A 97 0.42 -0.55 -11.94
N LYS A 98 0.71 -0.75 -10.64
CA LYS A 98 2.08 -0.99 -10.17
C LYS A 98 2.23 -2.34 -9.50
N LEU A 99 1.36 -2.66 -8.55
CA LEU A 99 1.49 -3.90 -7.79
C LEU A 99 1.23 -5.13 -8.67
N SER A 100 0.17 -5.12 -9.49
CA SER A 100 -0.16 -6.22 -10.39
C SER A 100 0.89 -6.44 -11.49
N GLU A 101 1.63 -5.40 -11.87
CA GLU A 101 2.69 -5.44 -12.87
C GLU A 101 4.09 -5.71 -12.26
N ASN A 102 4.18 -5.93 -10.94
CA ASN A 102 5.44 -6.08 -10.18
C ASN A 102 6.38 -4.86 -10.31
N GLU A 103 5.84 -3.65 -10.53
CA GLU A 103 6.58 -2.40 -10.59
C GLU A 103 6.55 -1.61 -9.29
N GLY A 104 5.81 -2.10 -8.30
CA GLY A 104 5.69 -1.46 -7.00
C GLY A 104 5.24 -2.42 -5.91
N MET A 105 5.46 -2.04 -4.66
CA MET A 105 5.07 -2.81 -3.48
C MET A 105 4.24 -1.96 -2.53
N LEU A 106 3.19 -2.56 -2.01
CA LEU A 106 2.35 -1.98 -0.97
C LEU A 106 2.86 -2.47 0.39
N ILE A 107 3.37 -1.54 1.22
CA ILE A 107 4.06 -1.84 2.46
C ILE A 107 3.21 -1.50 3.67
N ASP A 108 2.80 -2.52 4.40
CA ASP A 108 2.18 -2.39 5.72
C ASP A 108 3.27 -2.27 6.79
N ALA A 109 3.53 -1.04 7.26
CA ALA A 109 4.57 -0.74 8.23
C ALA A 109 4.17 -1.04 9.68
N ARG A 110 2.97 -1.58 9.91
CA ARG A 110 2.46 -1.89 11.25
C ARG A 110 3.16 -3.11 11.85
N MET A 111 3.11 -3.20 13.19
CA MET A 111 3.53 -4.42 13.89
C MET A 111 2.72 -5.64 13.42
N PRO A 112 3.31 -6.85 13.38
CA PRO A 112 2.66 -8.06 12.88
C PRO A 112 1.29 -8.36 13.50
N LYS A 113 1.12 -8.07 14.79
CA LYS A 113 -0.17 -8.24 15.48
C LYS A 113 -1.33 -7.42 14.89
N TRP A 114 -1.03 -6.30 14.22
CA TRP A 114 -2.02 -5.49 13.52
C TRP A 114 -2.27 -6.02 12.12
N TYR A 115 -1.20 -6.36 11.41
CA TYR A 115 -1.26 -6.96 10.08
C TYR A 115 -2.11 -8.24 10.08
N GLN A 116 -1.91 -9.14 11.05
CA GLN A 116 -2.68 -10.39 11.17
C GLN A 116 -4.19 -10.19 11.38
N LYS A 117 -4.62 -9.02 11.88
CA LYS A 117 -6.05 -8.69 12.02
C LYS A 117 -6.71 -8.33 10.70
N GLY A 118 -5.92 -7.91 9.73
CA GLY A 118 -6.32 -7.50 8.40
C GLY A 118 -5.43 -6.43 7.85
N THR A 119 -5.29 -6.42 6.52
CA THR A 119 -4.47 -5.47 5.77
C THR A 119 -5.12 -5.11 4.45
N ILE A 120 -4.59 -4.12 3.76
CA ILE A 120 -4.97 -3.80 2.38
C ILE A 120 -4.56 -4.97 1.48
N PRO A 121 -5.41 -5.43 0.55
CA PRO A 121 -5.08 -6.52 -0.36
C PRO A 121 -3.75 -6.30 -1.08
N GLY A 122 -2.92 -7.35 -1.11
CA GLY A 122 -1.61 -7.32 -1.72
C GLY A 122 -0.48 -6.69 -0.90
N ALA A 123 -0.77 -6.18 0.31
CA ALA A 123 0.26 -5.57 1.14
C ALA A 123 1.20 -6.59 1.78
N LEU A 124 2.50 -6.28 1.70
CA LEU A 124 3.56 -6.99 2.43
C LEU A 124 3.77 -6.34 3.80
N ASN A 125 3.83 -7.13 4.86
CA ASN A 125 4.15 -6.61 6.19
C ASN A 125 5.67 -6.45 6.37
N VAL A 126 6.11 -5.21 6.43
CA VAL A 126 7.48 -4.85 6.77
C VAL A 126 7.41 -3.90 7.97
N PRO A 127 7.40 -4.43 9.21
CA PRO A 127 7.24 -3.63 10.40
C PRO A 127 8.30 -2.51 10.49
N PHE A 128 7.87 -1.31 10.84
CA PHE A 128 8.74 -0.13 10.95
C PHE A 128 9.99 -0.36 11.82
N SER A 129 9.92 -1.28 12.77
CA SER A 129 11.02 -1.63 13.68
C SER A 129 12.15 -2.42 13.01
N ILE A 130 11.91 -3.05 11.87
CA ILE A 130 12.95 -3.81 11.14
C ILE A 130 14.10 -2.90 10.74
N PHE A 131 13.80 -1.67 10.29
CA PHE A 131 14.82 -0.73 9.88
C PHE A 131 15.49 0.02 11.04
N ALA A 132 15.01 -0.13 12.28
CA ALA A 132 15.54 0.61 13.43
C ALA A 132 17.00 0.25 13.77
N GLY A 133 17.44 -0.97 13.45
CA GLY A 133 18.81 -1.43 13.61
C GLY A 133 19.79 -0.91 12.55
N GLY A 134 19.29 -0.22 11.51
CA GLY A 134 20.08 0.20 10.37
C GLY A 134 20.73 -0.97 9.64
N GLU A 135 21.84 -0.74 8.98
CA GLU A 135 22.62 -1.75 8.22
C GLU A 135 23.06 -2.96 9.06
N LYS A 136 23.11 -2.82 10.38
CA LYS A 136 23.49 -3.93 11.28
C LYS A 136 22.38 -4.98 11.45
N ASN A 137 21.16 -4.69 10.99
CA ASN A 137 20.09 -5.66 11.06
C ASN A 137 20.12 -6.58 9.83
N PRO A 138 20.35 -7.90 10.01
CA PRO A 138 20.52 -8.85 8.90
C PRO A 138 19.25 -8.97 8.01
N TYR A 139 18.11 -8.53 8.49
CA TYR A 139 16.88 -8.54 7.68
C TYR A 139 16.81 -7.39 6.67
N VAL A 140 17.62 -6.34 6.83
CA VAL A 140 17.61 -5.19 5.90
C VAL A 140 18.03 -5.64 4.51
N ASP A 141 19.08 -6.46 4.41
CA ASP A 141 19.59 -6.96 3.14
C ASP A 141 18.55 -7.79 2.40
N GLN A 142 17.86 -8.69 3.12
CA GLN A 142 16.79 -9.50 2.54
C GLN A 142 15.62 -8.61 2.03
N ILE A 143 15.25 -7.60 2.80
CA ILE A 143 14.15 -6.70 2.45
C ILE A 143 14.53 -5.84 1.24
N PHE A 144 15.75 -5.32 1.18
CA PHE A 144 16.20 -4.52 0.05
C PHE A 144 16.28 -5.35 -1.24
N THR A 145 16.73 -6.60 -1.16
CA THR A 145 16.66 -7.54 -2.27
C THR A 145 15.22 -7.77 -2.74
N ILE A 146 14.27 -7.96 -1.80
CA ILE A 146 12.83 -8.08 -2.13
C ILE A 146 12.31 -6.79 -2.79
N PHE A 147 12.81 -5.62 -2.39
CA PHE A 147 12.45 -4.34 -2.99
C PHE A 147 13.12 -4.09 -4.35
N GLY A 148 13.92 -5.03 -4.84
CA GLY A 148 14.60 -4.93 -6.12
C GLY A 148 15.85 -4.05 -6.09
N ALA A 149 16.42 -3.78 -4.92
CA ALA A 149 17.72 -3.15 -4.79
C ALA A 149 18.84 -4.19 -4.97
N GLU A 150 19.96 -3.77 -5.51
CA GLU A 150 21.13 -4.61 -5.76
C GLU A 150 22.25 -4.22 -4.80
N LEU A 151 22.93 -5.23 -4.22
CA LEU A 151 24.09 -5.02 -3.37
C LEU A 151 25.38 -5.23 -4.19
N GLU A 152 26.15 -4.16 -4.35
CA GLU A 152 27.44 -4.18 -5.03
C GLU A 152 28.61 -3.95 -4.05
N GLU A 153 29.86 -3.89 -4.55
CA GLU A 153 31.03 -3.69 -3.71
C GLU A 153 31.05 -2.36 -2.94
N ASP A 154 30.43 -1.32 -3.53
CA ASP A 154 30.33 0.04 -2.97
C ASP A 154 29.06 0.32 -2.18
N GLY A 155 28.14 -0.66 -2.08
CA GLY A 155 26.91 -0.56 -1.30
C GLY A 155 25.63 -0.91 -2.06
N TRP A 156 24.50 -0.43 -1.53
CA TRP A 156 23.18 -0.68 -2.11
C TRP A 156 22.89 0.27 -3.28
N HIS A 157 22.48 -0.29 -4.42
CA HIS A 157 22.01 0.40 -5.60
C HIS A 157 20.49 0.24 -5.73
N PHE A 158 19.80 1.36 -6.01
CA PHE A 158 18.34 1.43 -6.02
C PHE A 158 17.75 1.82 -7.39
N ASP A 159 18.53 1.78 -8.46
CA ASP A 159 18.11 2.22 -9.78
C ASP A 159 16.91 1.41 -10.27
N ASP A 160 16.96 0.09 -10.10
CA ASP A 160 15.89 -0.84 -10.45
C ASP A 160 14.93 -1.15 -9.30
N ALA A 161 15.15 -0.54 -8.12
CA ALA A 161 14.29 -0.75 -6.97
C ALA A 161 12.85 -0.27 -7.24
N GLN A 162 11.88 -1.02 -6.70
CA GLN A 162 10.45 -0.80 -6.90
C GLN A 162 9.94 0.48 -6.22
N THR A 163 8.82 1.01 -6.69
CA THR A 163 8.12 2.07 -5.99
C THR A 163 7.41 1.48 -4.76
N LEU A 164 7.63 2.06 -3.58
CA LEU A 164 7.01 1.64 -2.35
C LEU A 164 5.83 2.56 -2.00
N LEU A 165 4.64 2.01 -1.73
CA LEU A 165 3.54 2.72 -1.14
C LEU A 165 3.40 2.28 0.32
N VAL A 166 3.79 3.15 1.26
CA VAL A 166 3.87 2.84 2.69
C VAL A 166 2.63 3.33 3.41
N PHE A 167 2.06 2.50 4.29
CA PHE A 167 0.95 2.88 5.16
C PHE A 167 1.06 2.28 6.57
N ASP A 168 0.22 2.76 7.46
CA ASP A 168 0.10 2.25 8.82
C ASP A 168 -1.35 2.25 9.32
N ASN A 169 -1.61 2.51 10.61
CA ASN A 169 -2.97 2.46 11.16
C ASN A 169 -3.83 3.67 10.78
N GLY A 170 -3.23 4.80 10.45
CA GLY A 170 -3.96 6.02 10.11
C GLY A 170 -3.31 7.31 10.59
N PRO A 171 -3.99 8.47 10.50
CA PRO A 171 -3.39 9.79 10.67
C PRO A 171 -2.79 10.07 12.06
N TRP A 172 -3.07 9.26 13.05
CA TRP A 172 -2.56 9.34 14.41
C TRP A 172 -1.38 8.39 14.67
N CYS A 173 -0.99 7.57 13.70
CA CYS A 173 0.07 6.57 13.82
C CYS A 173 1.34 7.11 13.19
N GLN A 174 2.49 6.82 13.81
CA GLN A 174 3.80 7.25 13.30
C GLN A 174 4.62 6.10 12.71
N GLN A 175 4.08 4.89 12.66
CA GLN A 175 4.85 3.71 12.22
C GLN A 175 5.28 3.82 10.76
N GLY A 176 4.37 4.25 9.86
CA GLY A 176 4.70 4.50 8.45
C GLY A 176 5.75 5.60 8.29
N VAL A 177 5.56 6.72 8.99
CA VAL A 177 6.52 7.83 8.94
C VAL A 177 7.91 7.40 9.44
N THR A 178 7.95 6.58 10.50
CA THR A 178 9.21 6.03 11.04
C THR A 178 9.87 5.09 10.04
N ALA A 179 9.11 4.19 9.41
CA ALA A 179 9.63 3.28 8.38
C ALA A 179 10.24 4.07 7.21
N MET A 180 9.53 5.07 6.69
CA MET A 180 10.03 5.91 5.59
C MET A 180 11.30 6.66 5.95
N LYS A 181 11.39 7.22 7.17
CA LYS A 181 12.62 7.90 7.63
C LYS A 181 13.82 6.95 7.68
N HIS A 182 13.60 5.71 8.12
CA HIS A 182 14.67 4.71 8.15
C HIS A 182 15.08 4.29 6.73
N LEU A 183 14.13 4.04 5.83
CA LEU A 183 14.41 3.72 4.43
C LEU A 183 15.27 4.79 3.77
N ILE A 184 14.90 6.07 3.93
CA ILE A 184 15.68 7.20 3.40
C ILE A 184 17.09 7.25 4.01
N LYS A 185 17.20 7.02 5.33
CA LYS A 185 18.51 6.99 6.01
C LYS A 185 19.42 5.88 5.50
N LEU A 186 18.84 4.78 5.03
CA LEU A 186 19.52 3.64 4.42
C LEU A 186 19.73 3.79 2.90
N GLY A 187 19.44 4.96 2.35
CA GLY A 187 19.70 5.29 0.94
C GLY A 187 18.53 5.09 -0.02
N TYR A 188 17.38 4.55 0.44
CA TYR A 188 16.25 4.34 -0.46
C TYR A 188 15.76 5.67 -1.03
N PRO A 189 15.59 5.81 -2.39
CA PRO A 189 15.25 7.07 -3.03
C PRO A 189 13.87 7.59 -2.61
N LYS A 190 13.78 8.85 -2.21
CA LYS A 190 12.50 9.46 -1.77
C LYS A 190 11.44 9.46 -2.86
N GLU A 191 11.85 9.66 -4.11
CA GLU A 191 11.00 9.68 -5.29
C GLU A 191 10.35 8.34 -5.60
N LYS A 192 10.91 7.25 -5.05
CA LYS A 192 10.35 5.90 -5.10
C LYS A 192 9.48 5.55 -3.89
N ILE A 193 9.19 6.52 -3.01
CA ILE A 193 8.34 6.32 -1.83
C ILE A 193 7.08 7.16 -1.94
N LEU A 194 5.92 6.53 -1.74
CA LEU A 194 4.61 7.15 -1.57
C LEU A 194 4.11 6.89 -0.16
N TYR A 195 3.31 7.79 0.39
CA TYR A 195 2.73 7.64 1.73
C TYR A 195 1.20 7.68 1.69
N TYR A 196 0.56 6.59 2.11
CA TYR A 196 -0.87 6.56 2.35
C TYR A 196 -1.17 6.89 3.82
N ARG A 197 -1.42 8.19 4.09
CA ARG A 197 -1.65 8.71 5.45
C ARG A 197 -2.96 8.19 6.07
N GLY A 198 -3.98 7.90 5.26
CA GLY A 198 -5.27 7.37 5.70
C GLY A 198 -5.16 6.04 6.44
N GLY A 199 -4.23 5.21 5.99
CA GLY A 199 -3.94 3.89 6.56
C GLY A 199 -5.16 3.00 6.67
N MET A 200 -5.09 2.00 7.51
CA MET A 200 -6.21 1.07 7.70
C MET A 200 -7.47 1.73 8.23
N GLN A 201 -7.35 2.81 9.00
CA GLN A 201 -8.53 3.48 9.55
C GLN A 201 -9.43 4.05 8.46
N PHE A 202 -8.85 4.79 7.50
CA PHE A 202 -9.64 5.36 6.41
C PHE A 202 -10.08 4.30 5.42
N TRP A 203 -9.21 3.32 5.14
CA TRP A 203 -9.54 2.18 4.30
C TRP A 203 -10.79 1.44 4.79
N GLU A 204 -10.83 1.12 6.10
CA GLU A 204 -11.96 0.41 6.69
C GLU A 204 -13.21 1.29 6.87
N ILE A 205 -13.07 2.60 7.19
CA ILE A 205 -14.24 3.48 7.35
C ILE A 205 -14.95 3.74 6.03
N LEU A 206 -14.23 3.64 4.91
CA LEU A 206 -14.82 3.66 3.57
C LEU A 206 -15.42 2.30 3.16
N GLY A 207 -15.28 1.28 4.00
CA GLY A 207 -15.82 -0.05 3.77
C GLY A 207 -15.09 -0.83 2.68
N LEU A 208 -13.84 -0.50 2.39
CA LEU A 208 -13.03 -1.18 1.37
C LEU A 208 -12.60 -2.57 1.84
N THR A 209 -12.38 -3.46 0.88
CA THR A 209 -11.98 -4.85 1.12
C THR A 209 -10.75 -4.96 1.99
N VAL A 210 -10.83 -5.76 3.05
CA VAL A 210 -9.71 -6.07 3.94
C VAL A 210 -9.37 -7.55 3.80
N MET A 211 -8.10 -7.85 3.56
CA MET A 211 -7.60 -9.21 3.47
C MET A 211 -6.98 -9.64 4.80
N LYS A 212 -7.27 -10.87 5.24
CA LYS A 212 -6.56 -11.49 6.35
C LYS A 212 -5.39 -12.29 5.78
N PRO A 213 -4.16 -12.03 6.25
CA PRO A 213 -3.02 -12.81 5.81
C PRO A 213 -3.19 -14.28 6.13
N LYS A 214 -2.77 -15.15 5.21
CA LYS A 214 -2.70 -16.58 5.47
C LYS A 214 -1.64 -16.81 6.55
N VAL A 215 -2.01 -17.42 7.66
CA VAL A 215 -1.05 -17.86 8.67
C VAL A 215 -0.23 -18.99 8.03
N GLN A 216 1.04 -18.74 7.77
CA GLN A 216 1.94 -19.82 7.39
C GLN A 216 2.13 -20.68 8.65
N GLY A 217 1.58 -21.90 8.62
CA GLY A 217 1.71 -22.89 9.68
C GLY A 217 3.14 -23.46 9.77
#